data_da0cc60ca595db095d4e8dda2b3019f6
#
_entry.id   da0cc60ca595db095d4e8dda2b3019f6
#
_cell.length_a   1.000
_cell.length_b   1.000
_cell.length_c   1.000
_cell.angle_alpha   90.00
_cell.angle_beta   90.00
_cell.angle_gamma   90.00
#
_symmetry.space_group_name_H-M   'P 1'
#
loop_
_entity.id
_entity.type
_entity.pdbx_description
1 polymer ?
#
loop_
_entity_poly.entity_id
_entity_poly.type
_entity_poly.pdbx_seq_one_letter_code
_entity_poly.pdbx_strand_id
1 'polypeptide(L)'
;LTSAAQELQNFLADKPEVICLTFARDINYREGPYSTGTLEEILPLLCFDYDSGFGSQNLYGTIWFADGSWATRGEYDGSEWWDHHTPPAFPQRFQ
;
A
#
# COMPACT_ATOMS: atom_id res chain seq x y z
N LEU A 1 3.28 10.00 15.32
CA LEU A 1 3.59 8.78 14.58
C LEU A 1 2.33 8.20 13.94
N THR A 2 2.50 7.51 12.83
CA THR A 2 1.42 6.89 12.08
C THR A 2 1.45 5.38 12.30
N SER A 3 0.31 4.79 12.68
CA SER A 3 0.18 3.33 12.73
C SER A 3 0.03 2.77 11.32
N ALA A 4 0.95 1.92 10.88
CA ALA A 4 0.90 1.34 9.54
C ALA A 4 -0.35 0.48 9.35
N ALA A 5 -0.73 -0.30 10.35
CA ALA A 5 -1.95 -1.13 10.29
C ALA A 5 -3.21 -0.28 10.21
N GLN A 6 -3.30 0.77 11.03
CA GLN A 6 -4.48 1.65 11.02
C GLN A 6 -4.59 2.43 9.72
N GLU A 7 -3.46 2.90 9.20
CA GLU A 7 -3.41 3.60 7.90
C GLU A 7 -3.96 2.71 6.80
N LEU A 8 -3.52 1.45 6.75
CA LEU A 8 -4.00 0.50 5.76
C LEU A 8 -5.49 0.24 5.90
N GLN A 9 -5.97 0.00 7.12
CA GLN A 9 -7.39 -0.24 7.37
C GLN A 9 -8.25 0.95 6.96
N ASN A 10 -7.81 2.17 7.26
CA ASN A 10 -8.50 3.39 6.87
C ASN A 10 -8.57 3.52 5.34
N PHE A 11 -7.46 3.24 4.66
CA PHE A 11 -7.41 3.27 3.20
C PHE A 11 -8.36 2.24 2.59
N LEU A 12 -8.41 1.03 3.15
CA LEU A 12 -9.22 -0.07 2.59
C LEU A 12 -10.71 0.06 2.87
N ALA A 13 -11.14 0.98 3.76
CA ALA A 13 -12.52 1.06 4.22
C ALA A 13 -13.53 1.26 3.09
N ASP A 14 -13.15 1.91 1.99
CA ASP A 14 -14.01 2.17 0.83
C ASP A 14 -13.49 1.50 -0.45
N LYS A 15 -12.63 0.49 -0.32
CA LYS A 15 -12.01 -0.17 -1.46
C LYS A 15 -12.63 -1.55 -1.70
N PRO A 16 -12.44 -2.13 -2.91
CA PRO A 16 -12.85 -3.51 -3.18
C PRO A 16 -12.12 -4.52 -2.31
N GLU A 17 -12.53 -5.78 -2.41
CA GLU A 17 -11.88 -6.87 -1.68
C GLU A 17 -10.41 -7.00 -2.09
N VAL A 18 -9.54 -7.17 -1.10
CA VAL A 18 -8.11 -7.41 -1.31
C VAL A 18 -7.89 -8.87 -1.68
N ILE A 19 -7.23 -9.13 -2.82
CA ILE A 19 -6.80 -10.48 -3.17
C ILE A 19 -5.52 -10.84 -2.42
N CYS A 20 -4.52 -9.99 -2.55
CA CYS A 20 -3.23 -10.17 -1.87
C CYS A 20 -2.52 -8.84 -1.82
N LEU A 21 -1.48 -8.77 -1.01
CA LEU A 21 -0.63 -7.59 -0.98
C LEU A 21 0.79 -7.98 -0.62
N THR A 22 1.71 -7.10 -0.94
CA THR A 22 3.12 -7.23 -0.59
C THR A 22 3.58 -5.93 0.04
N PHE A 23 4.50 -6.01 0.99
CA PHE A 23 5.11 -4.82 1.56
C PHE A 23 6.54 -5.07 2.00
N ALA A 24 7.30 -3.99 2.11
CA ALA A 24 8.64 -4.00 2.67
C ALA A 24 8.84 -2.76 3.52
N ARG A 25 9.65 -2.88 4.55
CA ARG A 25 10.07 -1.72 5.36
C ARG A 25 11.43 -1.24 4.89
N ASP A 26 11.70 0.04 5.13
CA ASP A 26 13.02 0.61 4.90
C ASP A 26 14.06 -0.05 5.80
N ILE A 27 15.19 -0.45 5.21
CA ILE A 27 16.35 -0.94 5.93
C ILE A 27 17.56 -0.18 5.43
N ASN A 28 18.14 0.65 6.29
CA ASN A 28 19.33 1.45 5.96
C ASN A 28 19.16 2.27 4.68
N TYR A 29 18.03 2.98 4.57
CA TYR A 29 17.70 3.88 3.47
C TYR A 29 17.47 3.17 2.13
N ARG A 30 17.02 1.91 2.17
CA ARG A 30 16.66 1.12 0.97
C ARG A 30 15.53 0.16 1.29
N GLU A 31 14.86 -0.31 0.26
CA GLU A 31 13.85 -1.34 0.41
C GLU A 31 14.43 -2.59 1.07
N GLY A 32 13.79 -3.04 2.12
CA GLY A 32 14.10 -4.33 2.73
C GLY A 32 13.43 -5.47 1.97
N PRO A 33 13.50 -6.70 2.51
CA PRO A 33 12.82 -7.84 1.90
C PRO A 33 11.30 -7.68 1.97
N TYR A 34 10.61 -8.16 0.92
CA TYR A 34 9.15 -8.10 0.84
C TYR A 34 8.51 -9.29 1.53
N SER A 35 7.40 -9.03 2.21
CA SER A 35 6.46 -10.03 2.71
C SER A 35 5.23 -9.98 1.82
N THR A 36 4.73 -11.15 1.41
CA THR A 36 3.58 -11.27 0.49
C THR A 36 2.56 -12.22 1.09
N GLY A 37 1.28 -11.88 0.99
CA GLY A 37 0.22 -12.74 1.49
C GLY A 37 -1.16 -12.11 1.37
N THR A 38 -2.13 -12.75 2.02
CA THR A 38 -3.48 -12.21 2.16
C THR A 38 -3.48 -11.07 3.17
N LEU A 39 -4.58 -10.31 3.21
CA LEU A 39 -4.72 -9.24 4.20
C LEU A 39 -4.60 -9.79 5.64
N GLU A 40 -5.21 -10.97 5.90
CA GLU A 40 -5.13 -11.60 7.23
C GLU A 40 -3.72 -11.96 7.62
N GLU A 41 -2.89 -12.39 6.65
CA GLU A 41 -1.50 -12.75 6.89
C GLU A 41 -0.61 -11.53 7.08
N ILE A 42 -0.89 -10.45 6.35
CA ILE A 42 -0.01 -9.27 6.32
C ILE A 42 -0.35 -8.27 7.44
N LEU A 43 -1.63 -8.09 7.76
CA LEU A 43 -2.03 -7.07 8.73
C LEU A 43 -1.31 -7.18 10.09
N PRO A 44 -1.11 -8.38 10.66
CA PRO A 44 -0.34 -8.48 11.92
C PRO A 44 1.11 -8.02 11.78
N LEU A 45 1.69 -8.12 10.59
CA LEU A 45 3.07 -7.69 10.34
C LEU A 45 3.20 -6.16 10.24
N LEU A 46 2.08 -5.46 10.09
CA LEU A 46 2.03 -4.01 10.01
C LEU A 46 1.74 -3.33 11.36
N CYS A 47 1.80 -4.09 12.45
CA CYS A 47 1.58 -3.55 13.80
C CYS A 47 2.82 -2.79 14.29
N PHE A 48 3.11 -1.68 13.62
CA PHE A 48 4.19 -0.78 14.01
C PHE A 48 3.82 0.66 13.64
N ASP A 49 4.44 1.61 14.33
CA ASP A 49 4.30 3.02 14.01
C ASP A 49 5.51 3.50 13.20
N TYR A 50 5.30 4.48 12.36
CA TYR A 50 6.37 5.10 11.61
C TYR A 50 6.12 6.61 11.48
N ASP A 51 7.15 7.36 11.13
CA ASP A 51 7.07 8.81 11.00
C ASP A 51 6.75 9.17 9.54
N SER A 52 5.47 9.42 9.26
CA SER A 52 5.03 9.84 7.93
C SER A 52 5.09 11.37 7.84
N GLY A 53 5.88 11.87 6.93
CA GLY A 53 6.02 13.31 6.72
C GLY A 53 7.40 13.85 7.03
N PHE A 54 8.33 12.97 7.35
CA PHE A 54 9.68 13.38 7.70
C PHE A 54 10.70 12.31 7.30
N GLY A 55 11.76 12.71 6.63
CA GLY A 55 12.83 11.79 6.25
C GLY A 55 12.56 11.03 4.97
N SER A 56 13.12 9.83 4.86
CA SER A 56 12.96 8.96 3.71
C SER A 56 11.72 8.09 3.84
N GLN A 57 11.35 7.42 2.73
CA GLN A 57 10.20 6.52 2.73
C GLN A 57 10.44 5.34 3.67
N ASN A 58 9.42 5.05 4.49
CA ASN A 58 9.49 3.98 5.50
C ASN A 58 8.86 2.68 5.01
N LEU A 59 7.85 2.76 4.15
CA LEU A 59 7.04 1.62 3.75
C LEU A 59 6.89 1.59 2.23
N TYR A 60 7.05 0.40 1.66
CA TYR A 60 6.89 0.11 0.23
C TYR A 60 5.83 -0.97 0.09
N GLY A 61 5.12 -1.01 -1.03
CA GLY A 61 4.17 -2.09 -1.21
C GLY A 61 3.23 -1.92 -2.39
N THR A 62 2.49 -3.00 -2.64
CA THR A 62 1.45 -3.06 -3.66
C THR A 62 0.29 -3.90 -3.12
N ILE A 63 -0.94 -3.46 -3.42
CA ILE A 63 -2.16 -4.18 -3.06
C ILE A 63 -2.91 -4.49 -4.35
N TRP A 64 -3.38 -5.73 -4.50
CA TRP A 64 -4.20 -6.15 -5.64
C TRP A 64 -5.62 -6.38 -5.19
N PHE A 65 -6.58 -5.75 -5.87
CA PHE A 65 -8.01 -5.83 -5.55
C PHE A 65 -8.75 -6.76 -6.50
N ALA A 66 -9.87 -7.30 -6.03
CA ALA A 66 -10.67 -8.26 -6.80
C ALA A 66 -11.28 -7.69 -8.08
N ASP A 67 -11.43 -6.36 -8.17
CA ASP A 67 -11.98 -5.69 -9.36
C ASP A 67 -10.93 -5.39 -10.44
N GLY A 68 -9.68 -5.83 -10.24
CA GLY A 68 -8.59 -5.58 -11.18
C GLY A 68 -7.84 -4.28 -10.92
N SER A 69 -8.29 -3.47 -9.98
CA SER A 69 -7.55 -2.28 -9.55
C SER A 69 -6.42 -2.68 -8.60
N TRP A 70 -5.52 -1.75 -8.32
CA TRP A 70 -4.39 -1.98 -7.42
C TRP A 70 -4.04 -0.70 -6.68
N ALA A 71 -3.19 -0.83 -5.68
CA ALA A 71 -2.66 0.33 -4.96
C ALA A 71 -1.15 0.17 -4.78
N THR A 72 -0.46 1.29 -4.76
CA THR A 72 0.99 1.34 -4.49
C THR A 72 1.26 2.39 -3.43
N ARG A 73 2.45 2.35 -2.84
CA ARG A 73 2.85 3.42 -1.91
C ARG A 73 3.29 4.63 -2.71
N GLY A 74 2.73 5.79 -2.37
CA GLY A 74 3.18 7.08 -2.86
C GLY A 74 4.07 7.75 -1.81
N GLU A 75 4.98 8.62 -2.25
CA GLU A 75 5.87 9.36 -1.36
C GLU A 75 6.22 10.70 -1.99
N TYR A 76 6.23 11.74 -1.17
CA TYR A 76 6.69 13.06 -1.57
C TYR A 76 7.25 13.81 -0.36
N ASP A 77 8.52 14.13 -0.42
CA ASP A 77 9.20 14.93 0.61
C ASP A 77 8.98 14.38 2.02
N GLY A 78 9.07 13.06 2.18
CA GLY A 78 8.91 12.39 3.45
C GLY A 78 7.49 11.99 3.79
N SER A 79 6.48 12.59 3.15
CA SER A 79 5.09 12.14 3.29
C SER A 79 4.85 10.89 2.48
N GLU A 80 4.08 9.94 3.01
CA GLU A 80 3.78 8.73 2.28
C GLU A 80 2.34 8.29 2.54
N TRP A 81 1.80 7.55 1.57
CA TRP A 81 0.40 7.12 1.58
C TRP A 81 0.19 5.92 0.68
N TRP A 82 -1.01 5.31 0.76
CA TRP A 82 -1.47 4.31 -0.21
C TRP A 82 -2.21 5.03 -1.34
N ASP A 83 -1.85 4.73 -2.57
CA ASP A 83 -2.36 5.39 -3.76
C ASP A 83 -3.10 4.39 -4.64
N HIS A 84 -4.40 4.60 -4.87
CA HIS A 84 -5.27 3.68 -5.60
C HIS A 84 -5.22 3.96 -7.10
N HIS A 85 -5.05 2.91 -7.88
CA HIS A 85 -4.99 2.98 -9.34
C HIS A 85 -6.06 2.10 -9.96
N THR A 86 -6.69 2.58 -11.02
CA THR A 86 -7.65 1.80 -11.79
C THR A 86 -7.15 1.66 -13.23
N PRO A 87 -7.45 0.53 -13.92
CA PRO A 87 -7.09 0.42 -15.33
C PRO A 87 -7.77 1.54 -16.13
N PRO A 88 -7.09 2.10 -17.12
CA PRO A 88 -7.75 3.07 -17.99
C PRO A 88 -8.91 2.43 -18.72
N ALA A 89 -9.99 3.17 -18.90
CA ALA A 89 -11.15 2.70 -19.65
C ALA A 89 -10.77 2.53 -21.12
N PHE A 90 -11.33 1.49 -21.76
CA PHE A 90 -11.19 1.35 -23.22
C PHE A 90 -11.83 2.55 -23.89
N PRO A 91 -11.25 3.04 -25.02
CA PRO A 91 -11.94 4.02 -25.83
C PRO A 91 -13.32 3.51 -26.23
N GLN A 92 -14.32 4.39 -26.28
CA GLN A 92 -15.72 4.00 -26.47
C GLN A 92 -15.93 3.11 -27.70
N ARG A 93 -15.20 3.34 -28.78
CA ARG A 93 -15.32 2.55 -30.02
C ARG A 93 -14.83 1.08 -29.88
N PHE A 94 -14.17 0.75 -28.78
CA PHE A 94 -13.64 -0.59 -28.52
C PHE A 94 -14.37 -1.30 -27.37
N GLN A 95 -15.41 -0.70 -26.83
CA GLN A 95 -16.21 -1.30 -25.76
C GLN A 95 -17.27 -2.24 -26.30
#